data_84abdd428ca0e8a4b36355d21b651c41
#
_entry.id   84abdd428ca0e8a4b36355d21b651c41
#
_cell.length_a   1.000
_cell.length_b   1.000
_cell.length_c   1.000
_cell.angle_alpha   90.00
_cell.angle_beta   90.00
_cell.angle_gamma   90.00
#
_symmetry.space_group_name_H-M   'P 1'
#
loop_
_entity.id
_entity.type
_entity.pdbx_description
1 polymer ?
#
loop_
_entity_poly.entity_id
_entity_poly.type
_entity_poly.pdbx_seq_one_letter_code
_entity_poly.pdbx_strand_id
1 'polypeptide(L)'
;IRTMTYDLTTIGEGQIRLTCERGDRLATARSLRMTAAGSEANVAGLLAELGRSTAWTTKLPRGELADRIALEYSAVGVDMSRIVMADEGRVALYFLEPGEFPLPGKVTYDRQYTPFRSIVPEEFDWDALLDTRVVFLTGITAALTPETARVVRYCADAACERGVDVALDVNFRSLLWDGDQARTVLEPI
;
A
#
# COMPACT_ATOMS: atom_id res chain seq x y z
N ILE A 1 -14.14 28.37 -4.10
CA ILE A 1 -13.86 27.08 -3.41
C ILE A 1 -13.34 26.14 -4.49
N ARG A 2 -12.07 25.72 -4.44
CA ARG A 2 -11.51 24.74 -5.37
C ARG A 2 -12.18 23.38 -5.08
N THR A 3 -12.86 22.81 -6.08
CA THR A 3 -13.41 21.47 -5.95
C THR A 3 -12.27 20.49 -6.17
N MET A 4 -11.91 19.74 -5.15
CA MET A 4 -10.89 18.68 -5.24
C MET A 4 -11.46 17.48 -6.00
N THR A 5 -10.63 16.81 -6.78
CA THR A 5 -11.03 15.63 -7.57
C THR A 5 -11.30 14.43 -6.67
N TYR A 6 -10.50 14.24 -5.62
CA TYR A 6 -10.64 13.12 -4.70
C TYR A 6 -10.96 13.54 -3.28
N ASP A 7 -11.70 12.70 -2.56
CA ASP A 7 -11.84 12.79 -1.11
C ASP A 7 -10.57 12.27 -0.41
N LEU A 8 -9.96 11.19 -0.96
CA LEU A 8 -8.72 10.63 -0.44
C LEU A 8 -7.87 10.06 -1.56
N THR A 9 -6.57 10.35 -1.48
CA THR A 9 -5.55 9.67 -2.29
C THR A 9 -4.52 9.01 -1.39
N THR A 10 -3.82 8.01 -1.91
CA THR A 10 -2.81 7.30 -1.13
C THR A 10 -1.75 6.64 -2.03
N ILE A 11 -0.59 6.36 -1.44
CA ILE A 11 0.53 5.68 -2.10
C ILE A 11 1.02 4.53 -1.22
N GLY A 12 1.16 3.34 -1.78
CA GLY A 12 1.62 2.17 -1.02
C GLY A 12 1.91 0.96 -1.91
N GLU A 13 2.58 -0.05 -1.34
CA GLU A 13 2.94 -1.25 -2.08
C GLU A 13 1.74 -2.16 -2.31
N GLY A 14 1.47 -2.47 -3.58
CA GLY A 14 0.51 -3.48 -3.98
C GLY A 14 1.08 -4.89 -3.81
N GLN A 15 0.29 -5.79 -3.22
CA GLN A 15 0.70 -7.14 -2.91
C GLN A 15 -0.38 -8.14 -3.30
N ILE A 16 0.01 -9.39 -3.46
CA ILE A 16 -0.90 -10.54 -3.51
C ILE A 16 -0.84 -11.28 -2.18
N ARG A 17 -1.99 -11.46 -1.57
CA ARG A 17 -2.17 -12.28 -0.37
C ARG A 17 -2.60 -13.68 -0.76
N LEU A 18 -1.88 -14.68 -0.26
CA LEU A 18 -2.16 -16.09 -0.42
C LEU A 18 -2.59 -16.67 0.94
N THR A 19 -3.85 -17.01 1.10
CA THR A 19 -4.45 -17.40 2.39
C THR A 19 -4.78 -18.88 2.40
N CYS A 20 -4.24 -19.62 3.39
CA CYS A 20 -4.65 -20.99 3.68
C CYS A 20 -6.11 -21.04 4.15
N GLU A 21 -6.74 -22.22 4.05
CA GLU A 21 -7.98 -22.46 4.76
C GLU A 21 -7.77 -22.34 6.28
N ARG A 22 -8.84 -21.99 7.01
CA ARG A 22 -8.76 -21.84 8.46
C ARG A 22 -8.35 -23.17 9.11
N GLY A 23 -7.34 -23.13 9.97
CA GLY A 23 -6.78 -24.31 10.63
C GLY A 23 -5.67 -25.03 9.83
N ASP A 24 -5.53 -24.74 8.53
CA ASP A 24 -4.43 -25.27 7.73
C ASP A 24 -3.13 -24.52 7.98
N ARG A 25 -2.04 -25.21 7.68
CA ARG A 25 -0.67 -24.65 7.65
C ARG A 25 -0.12 -24.63 6.24
N LEU A 26 0.70 -23.64 5.95
CA LEU A 26 1.34 -23.50 4.64
C LEU A 26 2.09 -24.77 4.21
N ALA A 27 2.69 -25.49 5.18
CA ALA A 27 3.41 -26.74 4.92
C ALA A 27 2.52 -27.90 4.42
N THR A 28 1.23 -27.84 4.66
CA THR A 28 0.29 -28.93 4.34
C THR A 28 -0.86 -28.52 3.45
N ALA A 29 -1.07 -27.21 3.27
CA ALA A 29 -2.14 -26.67 2.42
C ALA A 29 -1.99 -27.12 0.97
N ARG A 30 -3.09 -27.54 0.35
CA ARG A 30 -3.12 -27.95 -1.06
C ARG A 30 -3.65 -26.85 -1.98
N SER A 31 -4.28 -25.84 -1.42
CA SER A 31 -4.80 -24.68 -2.13
C SER A 31 -4.64 -23.43 -1.28
N LEU A 32 -4.51 -22.29 -1.95
CA LEU A 32 -4.43 -20.98 -1.32
C LEU A 32 -5.40 -20.04 -2.02
N ARG A 33 -6.19 -19.30 -1.25
CA ARG A 33 -7.02 -18.24 -1.81
C ARG A 33 -6.17 -17.02 -2.11
N MET A 34 -6.21 -16.56 -3.36
CA MET A 34 -5.48 -15.40 -3.84
C MET A 34 -6.36 -14.15 -3.82
N THR A 35 -5.87 -13.07 -3.20
CA THR A 35 -6.53 -11.75 -3.21
C THR A 35 -5.50 -10.64 -3.31
N ALA A 36 -5.87 -9.50 -3.89
CA ALA A 36 -5.07 -8.30 -3.80
C ALA A 36 -5.00 -7.79 -2.34
N ALA A 37 -3.93 -7.11 -2.00
CA ALA A 37 -3.72 -6.52 -0.68
C ALA A 37 -2.81 -5.30 -0.74
N GLY A 38 -2.95 -4.42 0.23
CA GLY A 38 -2.16 -3.23 0.45
C GLY A 38 -2.81 -2.43 1.56
N SER A 39 -2.06 -1.98 2.57
CA SER A 39 -2.68 -1.29 3.72
C SER A 39 -3.36 0.00 3.27
N GLU A 40 -2.70 0.78 2.46
CA GLU A 40 -3.21 2.03 1.90
C GLU A 40 -4.35 1.77 0.90
N ALA A 41 -4.18 0.80 0.03
CA ALA A 41 -5.19 0.42 -0.95
C ALA A 41 -6.48 -0.08 -0.29
N ASN A 42 -6.38 -0.79 0.85
CA ASN A 42 -7.54 -1.24 1.61
C ASN A 42 -8.34 -0.06 2.18
N VAL A 43 -7.67 1.00 2.63
CA VAL A 43 -8.35 2.22 3.10
C VAL A 43 -9.05 2.93 1.94
N ALA A 44 -8.36 3.08 0.80
CA ALA A 44 -8.96 3.65 -0.40
C ALA A 44 -10.17 2.84 -0.87
N GLY A 45 -10.06 1.50 -0.89
CA GLY A 45 -11.14 0.59 -1.27
C GLY A 45 -12.35 0.69 -0.34
N LEU A 46 -12.13 0.69 0.98
CA LEU A 46 -13.22 0.87 1.96
C LEU A 46 -13.97 2.20 1.75
N LEU A 47 -13.23 3.29 1.56
CA LEU A 47 -13.86 4.59 1.33
C LEU A 47 -14.59 4.65 0.00
N ALA A 48 -14.07 4.00 -1.06
CA ALA A 48 -14.76 3.91 -2.34
C ALA A 48 -16.09 3.16 -2.21
N GLU A 49 -16.13 2.03 -1.48
CA GLU A 49 -17.37 1.30 -1.17
C GLU A 49 -18.38 2.14 -0.36
N LEU A 50 -17.88 3.09 0.45
CA LEU A 50 -18.71 4.07 1.16
C LEU A 50 -19.11 5.28 0.29
N GLY A 51 -18.85 5.24 -1.01
CA GLY A 51 -19.25 6.28 -1.97
C GLY A 51 -18.33 7.50 -2.01
N ARG A 52 -17.08 7.38 -1.53
CA ARG A 52 -16.07 8.44 -1.63
C ARG A 52 -15.24 8.30 -2.89
N SER A 53 -14.82 9.45 -3.46
CA SER A 53 -13.87 9.44 -4.57
C SER A 53 -12.46 9.19 -4.05
N THR A 54 -11.84 8.08 -4.48
CA THR A 54 -10.50 7.68 -4.00
C THR A 54 -9.59 7.30 -5.14
N ALA A 55 -8.29 7.55 -4.98
CA ALA A 55 -7.26 7.07 -5.87
C ALA A 55 -6.11 6.46 -5.08
N TRP A 56 -5.53 5.43 -5.63
CA TRP A 56 -4.33 4.79 -5.10
C TRP A 56 -3.27 4.69 -6.18
N THR A 57 -2.04 5.09 -5.85
CA THR A 57 -0.89 4.88 -6.70
C THR A 57 0.09 3.90 -6.07
N THR A 58 0.77 3.18 -6.93
CA THR A 58 1.79 2.19 -6.58
C THR A 58 2.72 2.02 -7.76
N LYS A 59 3.82 1.29 -7.57
CA LYS A 59 4.68 0.85 -8.68
C LYS A 59 4.65 -0.67 -8.77
N LEU A 60 4.17 -1.19 -9.90
CA LEU A 60 4.01 -2.62 -10.15
C LEU A 60 4.77 -3.03 -11.42
N PRO A 61 5.31 -4.26 -11.49
CA PRO A 61 5.82 -4.80 -12.74
C PRO A 61 4.65 -5.12 -13.68
N ARG A 62 4.91 -5.19 -14.98
CA ARG A 62 3.93 -5.67 -15.95
C ARG A 62 3.62 -7.15 -15.71
N GLY A 63 2.36 -7.56 -15.85
CA GLY A 63 1.94 -8.95 -15.79
C GLY A 63 0.64 -9.21 -15.04
N GLU A 64 0.16 -10.43 -15.10
CA GLU A 64 -1.17 -10.85 -14.63
C GLU A 64 -1.42 -10.58 -13.13
N LEU A 65 -0.39 -10.66 -12.28
CA LEU A 65 -0.56 -10.37 -10.86
C LEU A 65 -0.77 -8.87 -10.61
N ALA A 66 -0.10 -8.00 -11.37
CA ALA A 66 -0.32 -6.56 -11.32
C ALA A 66 -1.71 -6.20 -11.86
N ASP A 67 -2.11 -6.81 -12.97
CA ASP A 67 -3.44 -6.64 -13.57
C ASP A 67 -4.54 -7.06 -12.57
N ARG A 68 -4.32 -8.17 -11.85
CA ARG A 68 -5.23 -8.61 -10.80
C ARG A 68 -5.38 -7.59 -9.68
N ILE A 69 -4.27 -7.02 -9.20
CA ILE A 69 -4.30 -5.96 -8.16
C ILE A 69 -5.12 -4.78 -8.66
N ALA A 70 -4.83 -4.29 -9.86
CA ALA A 70 -5.55 -3.17 -10.44
C ALA A 70 -7.05 -3.48 -10.61
N LEU A 71 -7.39 -4.68 -11.08
CA LEU A 71 -8.77 -5.10 -11.29
C LEU A 71 -9.56 -5.19 -9.98
N GLU A 72 -8.99 -5.81 -8.92
CA GLU A 72 -9.70 -5.97 -7.65
C GLU A 72 -10.03 -4.63 -6.98
N TYR A 73 -9.10 -3.66 -6.99
CA TYR A 73 -9.36 -2.34 -6.42
C TYR A 73 -10.22 -1.44 -7.33
N SER A 74 -10.06 -1.53 -8.65
CA SER A 74 -10.95 -0.82 -9.57
C SER A 74 -12.40 -1.31 -9.46
N ALA A 75 -12.61 -2.61 -9.20
CA ALA A 75 -13.94 -3.20 -9.06
C ALA A 75 -14.72 -2.63 -7.87
N VAL A 76 -14.04 -2.15 -6.83
CA VAL A 76 -14.66 -1.47 -5.67
C VAL A 76 -14.68 0.05 -5.81
N GLY A 77 -14.20 0.59 -6.94
CA GLY A 77 -14.32 2.02 -7.28
C GLY A 77 -13.10 2.88 -6.99
N VAL A 78 -11.95 2.27 -6.67
CA VAL A 78 -10.68 3.02 -6.53
C VAL A 78 -10.16 3.40 -7.92
N ASP A 79 -9.79 4.66 -8.12
CA ASP A 79 -9.09 5.09 -9.33
C ASP A 79 -7.65 4.56 -9.33
N MET A 80 -7.37 3.68 -10.28
CA MET A 80 -6.08 3.01 -10.50
C MET A 80 -5.30 3.59 -11.67
N SER A 81 -5.74 4.70 -12.26
CA SER A 81 -5.17 5.27 -13.48
C SER A 81 -3.74 5.82 -13.30
N ARG A 82 -3.28 5.97 -12.07
CA ARG A 82 -1.98 6.56 -11.70
C ARG A 82 -0.94 5.53 -11.28
N ILE A 83 -1.14 4.25 -11.61
CA ILE A 83 -0.13 3.21 -11.35
C ILE A 83 1.11 3.48 -12.21
N VAL A 84 2.29 3.44 -11.57
CA VAL A 84 3.58 3.46 -12.26
C VAL A 84 3.93 2.02 -12.65
N MET A 85 4.16 1.78 -13.94
CA MET A 85 4.51 0.45 -14.43
C MET A 85 6.01 0.32 -14.59
N ALA A 86 6.59 -0.68 -13.93
CA ALA A 86 7.98 -1.09 -14.15
C ALA A 86 8.06 -2.12 -15.28
N ASP A 87 9.09 -2.04 -16.11
CA ASP A 87 9.28 -2.98 -17.22
C ASP A 87 9.67 -4.38 -16.72
N GLU A 88 10.38 -4.45 -15.59
CA GLU A 88 10.85 -5.68 -14.96
C GLU A 88 10.54 -5.70 -13.47
N GLY A 89 10.57 -6.87 -12.87
CA GLY A 89 10.42 -7.07 -11.45
C GLY A 89 9.38 -8.11 -11.07
N ARG A 90 9.01 -8.12 -9.79
CA ARG A 90 8.03 -9.04 -9.23
C ARG A 90 7.02 -8.30 -8.36
N VAL A 91 5.82 -8.84 -8.23
CA VAL A 91 4.82 -8.40 -7.26
C VAL A 91 5.19 -8.96 -5.88
N ALA A 92 4.98 -8.15 -4.83
CA ALA A 92 5.11 -8.61 -3.46
C ALA A 92 4.05 -9.66 -3.12
N LEU A 93 4.47 -10.71 -2.42
CA LEU A 93 3.58 -11.75 -1.92
C LEU A 93 3.62 -11.79 -0.39
N TYR A 94 2.52 -12.21 0.22
CA TYR A 94 2.55 -12.71 1.56
C TYR A 94 1.58 -13.87 1.76
N PHE A 95 1.94 -14.77 2.64
CA PHE A 95 1.18 -15.95 2.97
C PHE A 95 0.54 -15.76 4.34
N LEU A 96 -0.77 -15.97 4.40
CA LEU A 96 -1.55 -15.88 5.63
C LEU A 96 -2.04 -17.27 6.02
N GLU A 97 -1.61 -17.70 7.19
CA GLU A 97 -2.14 -18.87 7.89
C GLU A 97 -3.11 -18.35 8.96
N PRO A 98 -4.43 -18.39 8.73
CA PRO A 98 -5.39 -17.91 9.71
C PRO A 98 -5.30 -18.73 10.99
N GLY A 99 -5.32 -18.05 12.14
CA GLY A 99 -5.33 -18.74 13.42
C GLY A 99 -6.66 -19.42 13.68
N GLU A 100 -6.60 -20.60 14.32
CA GLU A 100 -7.73 -21.29 14.91
C GLU A 100 -7.26 -21.95 16.21
N PHE A 101 -8.00 -21.67 17.30
CA PHE A 101 -7.55 -22.18 18.62
C PHE A 101 -7.29 -23.68 18.57
N PRO A 102 -6.16 -24.16 19.11
CA PRO A 102 -5.13 -23.42 19.87
C PRO A 102 -4.00 -22.82 19.00
N LEU A 103 -4.08 -22.89 17.68
CA LEU A 103 -3.01 -22.46 16.77
C LEU A 103 -3.10 -20.95 16.50
N PRO A 104 -2.03 -20.17 16.76
CA PRO A 104 -2.00 -18.75 16.41
C PRO A 104 -1.92 -18.54 14.90
N GLY A 105 -2.44 -17.41 14.43
CA GLY A 105 -2.24 -16.96 13.05
C GLY A 105 -0.78 -16.65 12.77
N LYS A 106 -0.35 -16.83 11.51
CA LYS A 106 1.00 -16.55 11.06
C LYS A 106 1.00 -15.86 9.71
N VAL A 107 1.89 -14.90 9.55
CA VAL A 107 2.14 -14.23 8.27
C VAL A 107 3.58 -14.47 7.86
N THR A 108 3.79 -14.88 6.61
CA THR A 108 5.10 -15.03 6.00
C THR A 108 5.19 -14.11 4.78
N TYR A 109 6.15 -13.19 4.78
CA TYR A 109 6.36 -12.24 3.69
C TYR A 109 7.39 -12.75 2.68
N ASP A 110 7.08 -12.53 1.40
CA ASP A 110 7.98 -12.66 0.27
C ASP A 110 7.86 -11.39 -0.58
N ARG A 111 8.49 -10.30 -0.12
CA ARG A 111 8.36 -8.94 -0.68
C ARG A 111 9.70 -8.26 -0.96
N GLN A 112 10.79 -8.99 -1.08
CA GLN A 112 12.09 -8.43 -1.46
C GLN A 112 12.15 -8.19 -2.96
N TYR A 113 12.97 -7.20 -3.36
CA TYR A 113 13.27 -6.91 -4.77
C TYR A 113 12.05 -6.55 -5.64
N THR A 114 11.02 -5.97 -5.04
CA THR A 114 9.89 -5.43 -5.79
C THR A 114 10.24 -4.04 -6.35
N PRO A 115 9.67 -3.63 -7.50
CA PRO A 115 9.90 -2.30 -8.05
C PRO A 115 9.50 -1.17 -7.11
N PHE A 116 8.49 -1.38 -6.27
CA PHE A 116 8.03 -0.39 -5.30
C PHE A 116 9.11 -0.02 -4.27
N ARG A 117 10.00 -0.93 -3.92
CA ARG A 117 11.05 -0.69 -2.92
C ARG A 117 12.13 0.30 -3.36
N SER A 118 12.19 0.62 -4.65
CA SER A 118 13.15 1.57 -5.24
C SER A 118 12.49 2.79 -5.88
N ILE A 119 11.26 3.15 -5.43
CA ILE A 119 10.55 4.33 -5.93
C ILE A 119 11.29 5.62 -5.60
N VAL A 120 11.11 6.60 -6.49
CA VAL A 120 11.59 7.97 -6.28
C VAL A 120 10.46 8.97 -6.53
N PRO A 121 10.48 10.18 -5.93
CA PRO A 121 9.40 11.15 -6.08
C PRO A 121 9.08 11.52 -7.53
N GLU A 122 10.07 11.53 -8.39
CA GLU A 122 9.98 11.96 -9.80
C GLU A 122 9.15 10.99 -10.67
N GLU A 123 8.83 9.79 -10.17
CA GLU A 123 8.04 8.80 -10.89
C GLU A 123 6.53 9.05 -10.78
N PHE A 124 6.08 9.93 -9.88
CA PHE A 124 4.67 10.11 -9.57
C PHE A 124 4.13 11.45 -10.02
N ASP A 125 2.87 11.45 -10.47
CA ASP A 125 2.11 12.65 -10.82
C ASP A 125 1.52 13.28 -9.54
N TRP A 126 2.34 14.10 -8.86
CA TRP A 126 1.95 14.74 -7.61
C TRP A 126 0.82 15.76 -7.77
N ASP A 127 0.69 16.38 -8.93
CA ASP A 127 -0.39 17.34 -9.18
C ASP A 127 -1.75 16.63 -9.18
N ALA A 128 -1.81 15.45 -9.79
CA ALA A 128 -3.02 14.63 -9.76
C ALA A 128 -3.25 13.98 -8.38
N LEU A 129 -2.21 13.45 -7.74
CA LEU A 129 -2.32 12.78 -6.44
C LEU A 129 -2.70 13.74 -5.31
N LEU A 130 -2.24 14.99 -5.37
CA LEU A 130 -2.53 16.00 -4.35
C LEU A 130 -3.71 16.93 -4.72
N ASP A 131 -4.47 16.60 -5.77
CA ASP A 131 -5.79 17.19 -6.02
C ASP A 131 -6.88 16.46 -5.20
N THR A 132 -6.65 16.37 -3.91
CA THR A 132 -7.42 15.62 -2.93
C THR A 132 -7.67 16.43 -1.67
N ARG A 133 -8.67 16.04 -0.89
CA ARG A 133 -8.89 16.63 0.44
C ARG A 133 -7.90 16.10 1.47
N VAL A 134 -7.64 14.79 1.42
CA VAL A 134 -6.75 14.11 2.36
C VAL A 134 -5.81 13.18 1.59
N VAL A 135 -4.52 13.22 1.89
CA VAL A 135 -3.59 12.16 1.51
C VAL A 135 -3.37 11.23 2.71
N PHE A 136 -3.56 9.94 2.49
CA PHE A 136 -3.36 8.91 3.51
C PHE A 136 -2.02 8.21 3.31
N LEU A 137 -1.22 8.18 4.35
CA LEU A 137 0.12 7.60 4.37
C LEU A 137 0.25 6.59 5.51
N THR A 138 1.16 5.63 5.38
CA THR A 138 1.44 4.67 6.46
C THR A 138 2.92 4.53 6.75
N GLY A 139 3.22 4.23 8.02
CA GLY A 139 4.57 3.88 8.46
C GLY A 139 5.09 2.57 7.87
N ILE A 140 4.21 1.65 7.43
CA ILE A 140 4.66 0.41 6.79
C ILE A 140 5.36 0.70 5.45
N THR A 141 4.85 1.64 4.67
CA THR A 141 5.50 2.06 3.42
C THR A 141 6.83 2.76 3.70
N ALA A 142 6.87 3.67 4.68
CA ALA A 142 8.11 4.34 5.09
C ALA A 142 9.18 3.35 5.62
N ALA A 143 8.76 2.22 6.20
CA ALA A 143 9.65 1.23 6.79
C ALA A 143 10.31 0.27 5.78
N LEU A 144 9.87 0.25 4.52
CA LEU A 144 10.34 -0.74 3.55
C LEU A 144 11.80 -0.50 3.13
N THR A 145 12.14 0.72 2.77
CA THR A 145 13.48 1.14 2.35
C THR A 145 13.69 2.63 2.62
N PRO A 146 14.93 3.14 2.62
CA PRO A 146 15.20 4.58 2.66
C PRO A 146 14.55 5.35 1.50
N GLU A 147 14.44 4.72 0.33
CA GLU A 147 13.80 5.30 -0.85
C GLU A 147 12.31 5.51 -0.63
N THR A 148 11.59 4.49 -0.14
CA THR A 148 10.16 4.62 0.16
C THR A 148 9.91 5.62 1.29
N ALA A 149 10.76 5.68 2.32
CA ALA A 149 10.68 6.69 3.38
C ALA A 149 10.80 8.10 2.82
N ARG A 150 11.71 8.33 1.86
CA ARG A 150 11.88 9.61 1.19
C ARG A 150 10.64 10.01 0.39
N VAL A 151 10.01 9.07 -0.32
CA VAL A 151 8.78 9.35 -1.07
C VAL A 151 7.62 9.69 -0.14
N VAL A 152 7.46 8.95 0.98
CA VAL A 152 6.43 9.27 1.98
C VAL A 152 6.63 10.66 2.56
N ARG A 153 7.87 11.02 2.92
CA ARG A 153 8.20 12.35 3.42
C ARG A 153 7.94 13.43 2.38
N TYR A 154 8.39 13.23 1.14
CA TYR A 154 8.14 14.15 0.05
C TYR A 154 6.63 14.39 -0.17
N CYS A 155 5.84 13.32 -0.14
CA CYS A 155 4.39 13.40 -0.28
C CYS A 155 3.76 14.26 0.83
N ALA A 156 4.18 14.05 2.08
CA ALA A 156 3.67 14.83 3.22
C ALA A 156 4.04 16.32 3.11
N ASP A 157 5.30 16.62 2.81
CA ASP A 157 5.77 18.00 2.63
C ASP A 157 5.02 18.70 1.49
N ALA A 158 4.89 18.04 0.32
CA ALA A 158 4.18 18.58 -0.83
C ALA A 158 2.68 18.76 -0.59
N ALA A 159 2.07 17.90 0.22
CA ALA A 159 0.68 18.05 0.66
C ALA A 159 0.51 19.28 1.56
N CYS A 160 1.37 19.45 2.55
CA CYS A 160 1.37 20.63 3.44
C CYS A 160 1.52 21.94 2.66
N GLU A 161 2.45 22.00 1.69
CA GLU A 161 2.65 23.16 0.83
C GLU A 161 1.41 23.54 0.00
N ARG A 162 0.58 22.55 -0.33
CA ARG A 162 -0.67 22.74 -1.08
C ARG A 162 -1.90 22.90 -0.22
N GLY A 163 -1.75 22.82 1.10
CA GLY A 163 -2.87 22.88 2.05
C GLY A 163 -3.78 21.66 1.99
N VAL A 164 -3.23 20.50 1.64
CA VAL A 164 -3.89 19.19 1.66
C VAL A 164 -3.66 18.55 3.04
N ASP A 165 -4.74 18.02 3.63
CA ASP A 165 -4.64 17.33 4.92
C ASP A 165 -3.84 16.02 4.78
N VAL A 166 -2.97 15.74 5.75
CA VAL A 166 -2.21 14.49 5.83
C VAL A 166 -2.75 13.62 6.96
N ALA A 167 -3.16 12.41 6.64
CA ALA A 167 -3.52 11.38 7.62
C ALA A 167 -2.43 10.30 7.64
N LEU A 168 -1.76 10.12 8.77
CA LEU A 168 -0.70 9.14 8.93
C LEU A 168 -1.12 8.02 9.89
N ASP A 169 -1.18 6.78 9.39
CA ASP A 169 -1.21 5.59 10.24
C ASP A 169 0.23 5.15 10.54
N VAL A 170 0.63 5.20 11.80
CA VAL A 170 1.97 4.77 12.23
C VAL A 170 2.23 3.32 11.82
N ASN A 171 1.23 2.47 11.87
CA ASN A 171 1.22 1.09 11.33
C ASN A 171 2.53 0.32 11.65
N PHE A 172 2.95 0.40 12.91
CA PHE A 172 4.24 -0.13 13.37
C PHE A 172 4.36 -1.62 13.11
N ARG A 173 5.49 -2.02 12.57
CA ARG A 173 5.83 -3.43 12.30
C ARG A 173 7.24 -3.73 12.82
N SER A 174 7.31 -4.44 13.95
CA SER A 174 8.59 -4.82 14.58
C SER A 174 9.51 -5.68 13.71
N LEU A 175 8.98 -6.30 12.64
CA LEU A 175 9.76 -7.04 11.66
C LEU A 175 10.49 -6.13 10.65
N LEU A 176 10.13 -4.86 10.56
CA LEU A 176 10.71 -3.91 9.58
C LEU A 176 11.69 -2.93 10.25
N TRP A 177 11.39 -2.46 11.46
CA TRP A 177 12.20 -1.50 12.20
C TRP A 177 11.91 -1.56 13.70
N ASP A 178 12.78 -0.97 14.50
CA ASP A 178 12.54 -0.73 15.92
C ASP A 178 11.80 0.59 16.19
N GLY A 179 11.45 0.86 17.45
CA GLY A 179 10.69 2.04 17.83
C GLY A 179 11.43 3.36 17.60
N ASP A 180 12.75 3.37 17.77
CA ASP A 180 13.56 4.58 17.60
C ASP A 180 13.73 4.92 16.12
N GLN A 181 13.91 3.91 15.27
CA GLN A 181 13.91 4.06 13.82
C GLN A 181 12.54 4.59 13.33
N ALA A 182 11.44 3.99 13.80
CA ALA A 182 10.09 4.43 13.45
C ALA A 182 9.86 5.89 13.86
N ARG A 183 10.24 6.28 15.08
CA ARG A 183 10.14 7.66 15.56
C ARG A 183 10.95 8.61 14.69
N THR A 184 12.21 8.28 14.41
CA THR A 184 13.11 9.13 13.62
C THR A 184 12.53 9.44 12.23
N VAL A 185 11.88 8.46 11.60
CA VAL A 185 11.32 8.60 10.25
C VAL A 185 9.95 9.27 10.26
N LEU A 186 9.06 8.93 11.22
CA LEU A 186 7.66 9.36 11.19
C LEU A 186 7.38 10.66 11.96
N GLU A 187 8.15 10.98 13.01
CA GLU A 187 7.93 12.20 13.78
C GLU A 187 8.02 13.50 12.96
N PRO A 188 8.88 13.59 11.91
CA PRO A 188 8.92 14.76 11.04
C PRO A 188 7.79 14.86 10.03
N ILE A 189 6.95 13.84 9.85
CA ILE A 189 5.80 13.80 8.94
C ILE A 189 4.55 14.34 9.61
#